data_92418b2707e39e95f00de349fe1edbf7
#
_entry.id   92418b2707e39e95f00de349fe1edbf7
#
_cell.length_a   1.000
_cell.length_b   1.000
_cell.length_c   1.000
_cell.angle_alpha   90.00
_cell.angle_beta   90.00
_cell.angle_gamma   90.00
#
_symmetry.space_group_name_H-M   'P 1'
#
loop_
_entity.id
_entity.type
_entity.pdbx_description
1 polymer ?
#
loop_
_entity_poly.entity_id
_entity_poly.type
_entity_poly.pdbx_seq_one_letter_code
_entity_poly.pdbx_strand_id
1 'polypeptide(L)'
;MRLPQPTAKGRALARDLSRIARASCEPADLWAASRDCWPRALLRTRARAAPPAPHAVAWPSSAAEVQQVVALAVQLQVPVVPIGGGSGVCGGAVPVRGGIALDLKRLSGAPRIDLAARTVDVEAGLLGHRLEELLQAQGATLGHFPERRASTVGGWIATRSAGQASTRYGAIDEMLLSLEAVDGTGARLRTEGGPSGAPDLNQLLAGSEGALAVITSARLRVWPRPVARWLRGVRFPSTGEALRALRSILKGGLRPSVARLQDPIDTLLEGKQVPAPLRWVVDAGRPQTVRLALRAPVLLNRLLASLPAERLLLLGFESDASEDECAEEGELSLALCHGGVDLGPGPGERFFADRYGAPYQAAKLFAAGAFADTLEVATTWDRLEPLERAVRRAVERHALVTARTTHPQLEGCALEFGFVGLAGPGEADGEDESALLQAEARYDACWSAALSAVAEQGATLSHHHGVGLARLALYPRELGEGLRQLRALKRAFDPRGILNPGKLLP
;
A
#
# COMPACT_ATOMS: atom_id res chain seq x y z
N MET A 1 7.41 -7.62 26.01
CA MET A 1 6.34 -7.81 24.99
C MET A 1 5.32 -8.78 25.56
N ARG A 2 4.04 -8.38 25.66
CA ARG A 2 2.96 -9.25 26.16
C ARG A 2 2.36 -10.00 24.96
N LEU A 3 2.60 -11.31 24.87
CA LEU A 3 1.99 -12.16 23.86
C LEU A 3 0.51 -12.41 24.19
N PRO A 4 -0.37 -12.47 23.17
CA PRO A 4 -1.76 -12.89 23.36
C PRO A 4 -1.80 -14.27 23.99
N GLN A 5 -2.68 -14.47 24.96
CA GLN A 5 -2.84 -15.78 25.62
C GLN A 5 -4.00 -16.56 24.99
N PRO A 6 -3.84 -17.86 24.73
CA PRO A 6 -4.90 -18.67 24.16
C PRO A 6 -6.08 -18.77 25.14
N THR A 7 -7.28 -18.44 24.66
CA THR A 7 -8.52 -18.61 25.40
C THR A 7 -9.07 -20.04 25.29
N ALA A 8 -10.01 -20.44 26.17
CA ALA A 8 -10.69 -21.71 26.04
C ALA A 8 -11.43 -21.83 24.68
N LYS A 9 -12.06 -20.73 24.22
CA LYS A 9 -12.68 -20.63 22.89
C LYS A 9 -11.65 -20.81 21.77
N GLY A 10 -10.47 -20.17 21.89
CA GLY A 10 -9.39 -20.29 20.91
C GLY A 10 -8.85 -21.72 20.79
N ARG A 11 -8.65 -22.42 21.92
CA ARG A 11 -8.23 -23.84 21.92
C ARG A 11 -9.27 -24.77 21.32
N ALA A 12 -10.55 -24.55 21.57
CA ALA A 12 -11.62 -25.33 20.94
C ALA A 12 -11.65 -25.10 19.43
N LEU A 13 -11.63 -23.84 19.01
CA LEU A 13 -11.61 -23.44 17.59
C LEU A 13 -10.39 -23.99 16.84
N ALA A 14 -9.20 -23.93 17.44
CA ALA A 14 -7.99 -24.48 16.82
C ALA A 14 -8.08 -26.01 16.62
N ARG A 15 -8.69 -26.75 17.57
CA ARG A 15 -8.93 -28.20 17.40
C ARG A 15 -9.88 -28.51 16.24
N ASP A 16 -10.97 -27.76 16.09
CA ASP A 16 -11.92 -27.97 15.00
C ASP A 16 -11.28 -27.62 13.66
N LEU A 17 -10.56 -26.51 13.58
CA LEU A 17 -9.80 -26.11 12.39
C LEU A 17 -8.72 -27.12 12.00
N SER A 18 -8.07 -27.78 12.98
CA SER A 18 -7.02 -28.78 12.73
C SER A 18 -7.52 -30.04 12.00
N ARG A 19 -8.83 -30.25 11.93
CA ARG A 19 -9.44 -31.33 11.11
C ARG A 19 -9.55 -30.93 9.62
N ILE A 20 -9.39 -29.66 9.31
CA ILE A 20 -9.56 -29.10 7.97
C ILE A 20 -8.22 -28.68 7.38
N ALA A 21 -7.43 -27.91 8.13
CA ALA A 21 -6.17 -27.32 7.72
C ALA A 21 -5.19 -27.26 8.90
N ARG A 22 -3.92 -26.98 8.65
CA ARG A 22 -3.01 -26.62 9.74
C ARG A 22 -3.60 -25.45 10.52
N ALA A 23 -3.67 -25.59 11.84
CA ALA A 23 -4.20 -24.52 12.71
C ALA A 23 -3.42 -24.44 14.03
N SER A 24 -3.47 -23.27 14.68
CA SER A 24 -2.79 -23.02 15.94
C SER A 24 -3.54 -21.95 16.76
N CYS A 25 -3.40 -22.00 18.07
CA CYS A 25 -3.70 -20.89 18.97
C CYS A 25 -2.51 -20.55 19.89
N GLU A 26 -1.30 -20.95 19.48
CA GLU A 26 -0.09 -20.64 20.25
C GLU A 26 0.17 -19.13 20.30
N PRO A 27 0.68 -18.60 21.41
CA PRO A 27 0.90 -17.16 21.61
C PRO A 27 1.71 -16.49 20.49
N ALA A 28 2.73 -17.16 19.94
CA ALA A 28 3.56 -16.64 18.86
C ALA A 28 2.78 -16.51 17.54
N ASP A 29 1.95 -17.51 17.21
CA ASP A 29 1.13 -17.52 16.01
C ASP A 29 0.02 -16.46 16.09
N LEU A 30 -0.66 -16.36 17.24
CA LEU A 30 -1.66 -15.33 17.48
C LEU A 30 -1.05 -13.92 17.37
N TRP A 31 0.17 -13.73 17.89
CA TRP A 31 0.90 -12.47 17.77
C TRP A 31 1.24 -12.15 16.32
N ALA A 32 1.76 -13.09 15.57
CA ALA A 32 2.11 -12.90 14.17
C ALA A 32 0.89 -12.49 13.32
N ALA A 33 -0.29 -13.05 13.62
CA ALA A 33 -1.56 -12.80 12.93
C ALA A 33 -2.39 -11.64 13.52
N SER A 34 -1.87 -10.90 14.51
CA SER A 34 -2.59 -9.82 15.20
C SER A 34 -2.41 -8.44 14.56
N ARG A 35 -1.56 -8.34 13.56
CA ARG A 35 -1.13 -7.05 12.98
C ARG A 35 -0.69 -7.20 11.53
N ASP A 36 -0.71 -6.11 10.84
CA ASP A 36 -0.01 -5.86 9.59
C ASP A 36 1.13 -4.83 9.80
N CYS A 37 1.57 -4.17 8.74
CA CYS A 37 2.59 -3.11 8.82
C CYS A 37 2.01 -1.73 9.10
N TRP A 38 0.78 -1.61 9.58
CA TRP A 38 0.19 -0.32 9.95
C TRP A 38 0.99 0.35 11.07
N PRO A 39 1.52 1.58 10.86
CA PRO A 39 2.38 2.24 11.83
C PRO A 39 1.76 2.42 13.22
N ARG A 40 0.44 2.63 13.30
CA ARG A 40 -0.28 2.68 14.58
C ARG A 40 -0.15 1.38 15.40
N ALA A 41 -0.15 0.22 14.74
CA ALA A 41 0.09 -1.06 15.39
C ALA A 41 1.53 -1.19 15.92
N LEU A 42 2.50 -0.53 15.24
CA LEU A 42 3.89 -0.49 15.72
C LEU A 42 4.05 0.32 17.01
N LEU A 43 3.27 1.40 17.20
CA LEU A 43 3.24 2.16 18.46
C LEU A 43 2.84 1.24 19.63
N ARG A 44 1.80 0.40 19.47
CA ARG A 44 1.39 -0.60 20.46
C ARG A 44 2.47 -1.63 20.75
N THR A 45 3.11 -2.14 19.69
CA THR A 45 4.23 -3.08 19.83
C THR A 45 5.36 -2.49 20.65
N ARG A 46 5.70 -1.23 20.40
CA ARG A 46 6.75 -0.50 21.12
C ARG A 46 6.42 -0.31 22.60
N ALA A 47 5.19 0.05 22.92
CA ALA A 47 4.69 0.18 24.29
C ALA A 47 4.42 -1.18 24.96
N ARG A 48 4.78 -2.30 24.33
CA ARG A 48 4.53 -3.67 24.80
C ARG A 48 3.05 -3.96 25.10
N ALA A 49 2.13 -3.17 24.55
CA ALA A 49 0.71 -3.38 24.70
C ALA A 49 0.23 -4.59 23.89
N ALA A 50 -0.74 -5.31 24.39
CA ALA A 50 -1.33 -6.44 23.67
C ALA A 50 -2.12 -5.93 22.46
N PRO A 51 -1.87 -6.46 21.24
CA PRO A 51 -2.67 -6.12 20.07
C PRO A 51 -4.04 -6.81 20.11
N PRO A 52 -5.02 -6.37 19.30
CA PRO A 52 -6.18 -7.17 18.98
C PRO A 52 -5.74 -8.49 18.36
N ALA A 53 -6.04 -9.62 18.98
CA ALA A 53 -5.57 -10.92 18.52
C ALA A 53 -6.72 -11.80 18.01
N PRO A 54 -6.49 -12.68 17.02
CA PRO A 54 -7.46 -13.69 16.64
C PRO A 54 -7.60 -14.74 17.76
N HIS A 55 -8.67 -15.53 17.72
CA HIS A 55 -8.82 -16.67 18.63
C HIS A 55 -7.97 -17.86 18.18
N ALA A 56 -7.82 -18.04 16.86
CA ALA A 56 -6.97 -19.07 16.24
C ALA A 56 -6.48 -18.60 14.87
N VAL A 57 -5.40 -19.21 14.40
CA VAL A 57 -4.86 -19.03 13.05
C VAL A 57 -5.03 -20.34 12.29
N ALA A 58 -5.45 -20.24 11.01
CA ALA A 58 -5.53 -21.37 10.10
C ALA A 58 -4.71 -21.08 8.84
N TRP A 59 -3.98 -22.09 8.37
CA TRP A 59 -3.14 -22.03 7.16
C TRP A 59 -3.62 -23.05 6.12
N PRO A 60 -4.67 -22.74 5.36
CA PRO A 60 -5.14 -23.61 4.30
C PRO A 60 -4.10 -23.74 3.18
N SER A 61 -4.01 -24.92 2.58
CA SER A 61 -3.14 -25.26 1.45
C SER A 61 -3.89 -25.43 0.13
N SER A 62 -5.21 -25.31 0.14
CA SER A 62 -6.07 -25.41 -1.04
C SER A 62 -7.32 -24.56 -0.91
N ALA A 63 -7.92 -24.20 -2.06
CA ALA A 63 -9.22 -23.51 -2.09
C ALA A 63 -10.35 -24.33 -1.41
N ALA A 64 -10.25 -25.66 -1.43
CA ALA A 64 -11.20 -26.53 -0.73
C ALA A 64 -11.08 -26.39 0.80
N GLU A 65 -9.87 -26.31 1.33
CA GLU A 65 -9.65 -26.05 2.76
C GLU A 65 -10.14 -24.64 3.16
N VAL A 66 -9.93 -23.61 2.32
CA VAL A 66 -10.50 -22.27 2.54
C VAL A 66 -12.02 -22.35 2.64
N GLN A 67 -12.67 -23.04 1.71
CA GLN A 67 -14.11 -23.25 1.71
C GLN A 67 -14.59 -23.89 3.02
N GLN A 68 -13.94 -24.98 3.45
CA GLN A 68 -14.29 -25.68 4.68
C GLN A 68 -14.10 -24.83 5.94
N VAL A 69 -13.02 -24.03 5.99
CA VAL A 69 -12.78 -23.09 7.11
C VAL A 69 -13.87 -22.02 7.16
N VAL A 70 -14.25 -21.44 6.01
CA VAL A 70 -15.33 -20.44 5.95
C VAL A 70 -16.66 -21.08 6.33
N ALA A 71 -16.98 -22.28 5.85
CA ALA A 71 -18.20 -23.01 6.21
C ALA A 71 -18.28 -23.29 7.72
N LEU A 72 -17.17 -23.70 8.34
CA LEU A 72 -17.09 -23.87 9.78
C LEU A 72 -17.31 -22.52 10.52
N ALA A 73 -16.72 -21.44 10.03
CA ALA A 73 -16.89 -20.12 10.61
C ALA A 73 -18.34 -19.63 10.52
N VAL A 74 -19.06 -19.93 9.42
CA VAL A 74 -20.50 -19.67 9.26
C VAL A 74 -21.30 -20.42 10.33
N GLN A 75 -21.01 -21.71 10.51
CA GLN A 75 -21.70 -22.55 11.51
C GLN A 75 -21.49 -22.03 12.95
N LEU A 76 -20.26 -21.66 13.28
CA LEU A 76 -19.87 -21.19 14.61
C LEU A 76 -20.14 -19.69 14.82
N GLN A 77 -20.55 -18.95 13.80
CA GLN A 77 -20.68 -17.48 13.79
C GLN A 77 -19.41 -16.77 14.27
N VAL A 78 -18.26 -17.20 13.76
CA VAL A 78 -16.94 -16.69 14.14
C VAL A 78 -16.38 -15.84 13.01
N PRO A 79 -15.85 -14.63 13.27
CA PRO A 79 -15.18 -13.81 12.26
C PRO A 79 -14.03 -14.51 11.55
N VAL A 80 -13.85 -14.22 10.28
CA VAL A 80 -12.72 -14.66 9.46
C VAL A 80 -12.00 -13.43 8.92
N VAL A 81 -10.71 -13.32 9.18
CA VAL A 81 -9.84 -12.24 8.69
C VAL A 81 -8.81 -12.84 7.75
N PRO A 82 -8.96 -12.67 6.43
CA PRO A 82 -7.96 -13.14 5.46
C PRO A 82 -6.65 -12.38 5.61
N ILE A 83 -5.53 -13.11 5.62
CA ILE A 83 -4.18 -12.55 5.70
C ILE A 83 -3.35 -13.09 4.53
N GLY A 84 -2.78 -12.18 3.74
CA GLY A 84 -1.73 -12.49 2.77
C GLY A 84 -0.34 -12.33 3.38
N GLY A 85 0.49 -11.47 2.81
CA GLY A 85 1.83 -11.16 3.33
C GLY A 85 1.87 -10.35 4.63
N GLY A 86 0.74 -9.82 5.10
CA GLY A 86 0.68 -8.92 6.25
C GLY A 86 1.40 -7.58 6.00
N SER A 87 1.65 -7.23 4.75
CA SER A 87 2.40 -6.04 4.33
C SER A 87 1.56 -4.76 4.27
N GLY A 88 0.24 -4.85 4.45
CA GLY A 88 -0.69 -3.71 4.44
C GLY A 88 -0.33 -2.67 5.49
N VAL A 89 -0.64 -1.40 5.21
CA VAL A 89 -0.29 -0.25 6.06
C VAL A 89 -1.51 0.48 6.63
N CYS A 90 -2.71 -0.09 6.46
CA CYS A 90 -3.97 0.54 6.86
C CYS A 90 -4.76 -0.23 7.92
N GLY A 91 -4.19 -1.33 8.45
CA GLY A 91 -4.89 -2.17 9.42
C GLY A 91 -5.94 -3.09 8.81
N GLY A 92 -5.87 -3.37 7.50
CA GLY A 92 -6.83 -4.22 6.78
C GLY A 92 -6.86 -5.67 7.26
N ALA A 93 -5.71 -6.19 7.71
CA ALA A 93 -5.56 -7.55 8.22
C ALA A 93 -5.62 -7.67 9.76
N VAL A 94 -5.92 -6.60 10.49
CA VAL A 94 -5.97 -6.61 11.96
C VAL A 94 -7.28 -7.24 12.45
N PRO A 95 -7.27 -8.29 13.30
CA PRO A 95 -8.47 -9.01 13.72
C PRO A 95 -9.19 -8.31 14.88
N VAL A 96 -9.77 -7.13 14.65
CA VAL A 96 -10.40 -6.28 15.67
C VAL A 96 -11.57 -6.94 16.40
N ARG A 97 -12.20 -7.97 15.86
CA ARG A 97 -13.27 -8.75 16.50
C ARG A 97 -12.83 -10.18 16.86
N GLY A 98 -11.52 -10.42 16.95
CA GLY A 98 -11.00 -11.78 17.18
C GLY A 98 -11.29 -12.69 15.97
N GLY A 99 -11.74 -13.93 16.23
CA GLY A 99 -12.10 -14.87 15.18
C GLY A 99 -10.95 -15.70 14.66
N ILE A 100 -11.02 -16.10 13.41
CA ILE A 100 -10.02 -16.90 12.68
C ILE A 100 -9.16 -15.95 11.85
N ALA A 101 -7.87 -15.92 12.08
CA ALA A 101 -6.92 -15.37 11.12
C ALA A 101 -6.66 -16.45 10.05
N LEU A 102 -7.11 -16.21 8.83
CA LEU A 102 -6.99 -17.12 7.71
C LEU A 102 -5.75 -16.74 6.88
N ASP A 103 -4.63 -17.33 7.21
CA ASP A 103 -3.35 -17.05 6.57
C ASP A 103 -3.19 -17.86 5.28
N LEU A 104 -3.27 -17.16 4.15
CA LEU A 104 -3.31 -17.76 2.82
C LEU A 104 -1.94 -18.06 2.21
N LYS A 105 -0.83 -17.78 2.90
CA LYS A 105 0.53 -17.95 2.35
C LYS A 105 0.89 -19.37 1.93
N ARG A 106 0.11 -20.39 2.35
CA ARG A 106 0.28 -21.76 1.89
C ARG A 106 -0.44 -22.07 0.56
N LEU A 107 -1.34 -21.17 0.10
CA LEU A 107 -1.83 -21.19 -1.27
C LEU A 107 -0.77 -20.56 -2.18
N SER A 108 0.30 -21.28 -2.44
CA SER A 108 1.48 -20.80 -3.16
C SER A 108 2.09 -21.85 -4.07
N GLY A 109 1.23 -22.66 -4.69
CA GLY A 109 1.60 -23.64 -5.71
C GLY A 109 2.31 -22.99 -6.90
N ALA A 110 2.94 -23.82 -7.73
CA ALA A 110 3.64 -23.33 -8.91
C ALA A 110 2.66 -22.62 -9.87
N PRO A 111 2.93 -21.38 -10.31
CA PRO A 111 2.07 -20.68 -11.23
C PRO A 111 2.12 -21.34 -12.62
N ARG A 112 0.99 -21.33 -13.31
CA ARG A 112 0.91 -21.78 -14.69
C ARG A 112 1.05 -20.59 -15.64
N ILE A 113 2.20 -20.49 -16.30
CA ILE A 113 2.54 -19.40 -17.22
C ILE A 113 2.23 -19.84 -18.64
N ASP A 114 1.47 -19.05 -19.37
CA ASP A 114 1.18 -19.21 -20.79
C ASP A 114 1.69 -17.96 -21.54
N LEU A 115 2.87 -18.11 -22.14
CA LEU A 115 3.52 -17.01 -22.87
C LEU A 115 2.80 -16.68 -24.19
N ALA A 116 2.16 -17.67 -24.83
CA ALA A 116 1.41 -17.46 -26.06
C ALA A 116 0.13 -16.64 -25.81
N ALA A 117 -0.59 -16.98 -24.74
CA ALA A 117 -1.76 -16.22 -24.30
C ALA A 117 -1.41 -14.96 -23.50
N ARG A 118 -0.15 -14.77 -23.14
CA ARG A 118 0.33 -13.69 -22.24
C ARG A 118 -0.43 -13.65 -20.90
N THR A 119 -0.57 -14.82 -20.27
CA THR A 119 -1.28 -14.95 -19.00
C THR A 119 -0.52 -15.80 -17.99
N VAL A 120 -0.85 -15.61 -16.71
CA VAL A 120 -0.42 -16.48 -15.63
C VAL A 120 -1.59 -16.79 -14.70
N ASP A 121 -1.81 -18.09 -14.41
CA ASP A 121 -2.69 -18.51 -13.33
C ASP A 121 -1.86 -18.70 -12.07
N VAL A 122 -2.28 -18.07 -10.97
CA VAL A 122 -1.49 -17.98 -9.74
C VAL A 122 -2.38 -18.08 -8.51
N GLU A 123 -1.94 -18.80 -7.49
CA GLU A 123 -2.61 -18.85 -6.19
C GLU A 123 -2.38 -17.58 -5.37
N ALA A 124 -3.40 -17.18 -4.60
CA ALA A 124 -3.46 -15.90 -3.90
C ALA A 124 -2.35 -15.69 -2.84
N GLY A 125 -1.82 -16.77 -2.27
CA GLY A 125 -0.80 -16.73 -1.23
C GLY A 125 0.63 -16.63 -1.77
N LEU A 126 0.85 -16.77 -3.08
CA LEU A 126 2.18 -16.64 -3.67
C LEU A 126 2.71 -15.21 -3.47
N LEU A 127 3.95 -15.10 -2.99
CA LEU A 127 4.62 -13.81 -2.84
C LEU A 127 4.89 -13.20 -4.22
N GLY A 128 4.58 -11.91 -4.36
CA GLY A 128 4.67 -11.25 -5.64
C GLY A 128 6.07 -11.17 -6.22
N HIS A 129 7.10 -10.97 -5.39
CA HIS A 129 8.49 -11.00 -5.87
C HIS A 129 8.87 -12.39 -6.38
N ARG A 130 8.32 -13.46 -5.77
CA ARG A 130 8.58 -14.83 -6.23
C ARG A 130 7.89 -15.12 -7.57
N LEU A 131 6.67 -14.60 -7.76
CA LEU A 131 5.99 -14.65 -9.05
C LEU A 131 6.82 -13.95 -10.13
N GLU A 132 7.31 -12.74 -9.85
CA GLU A 132 8.12 -11.98 -10.80
C GLU A 132 9.43 -12.72 -11.16
N GLU A 133 10.13 -13.32 -10.19
CA GLU A 133 11.31 -14.14 -10.44
C GLU A 133 11.02 -15.31 -11.40
N LEU A 134 9.88 -16.00 -11.20
CA LEU A 134 9.46 -17.12 -12.03
C LEU A 134 9.09 -16.68 -13.46
N LEU A 135 8.44 -15.52 -13.60
CA LEU A 135 8.13 -14.92 -14.89
C LEU A 135 9.39 -14.50 -15.64
N GLN A 136 10.31 -13.80 -14.95
CA GLN A 136 11.56 -13.34 -15.55
C GLN A 136 12.46 -14.50 -16.04
N ALA A 137 12.44 -15.62 -15.34
CA ALA A 137 13.15 -16.83 -15.75
C ALA A 137 12.61 -17.41 -17.08
N GLN A 138 11.36 -17.09 -17.46
CA GLN A 138 10.73 -17.50 -18.70
C GLN A 138 10.62 -16.37 -19.74
N GLY A 139 11.32 -15.23 -19.53
CA GLY A 139 11.31 -14.10 -20.46
C GLY A 139 10.04 -13.24 -20.40
N ALA A 140 9.30 -13.30 -19.28
CA ALA A 140 8.11 -12.49 -19.04
C ALA A 140 8.24 -11.61 -17.78
N THR A 141 7.33 -10.66 -17.63
CA THR A 141 7.18 -9.83 -16.43
C THR A 141 5.71 -9.55 -16.17
N LEU A 142 5.35 -9.38 -14.90
CA LEU A 142 4.06 -8.81 -14.53
C LEU A 142 4.10 -7.27 -14.63
N GLY A 143 5.28 -6.66 -14.49
CA GLY A 143 5.42 -5.20 -14.45
C GLY A 143 4.83 -4.56 -13.19
N HIS A 144 4.51 -5.37 -12.16
CA HIS A 144 3.91 -4.91 -10.92
C HIS A 144 4.92 -4.95 -9.78
N PHE A 145 5.47 -3.78 -9.42
CA PHE A 145 6.56 -3.64 -8.46
C PHE A 145 6.15 -2.76 -7.27
N PRO A 146 5.28 -3.24 -6.35
CA PRO A 146 4.98 -2.50 -5.14
C PRO A 146 6.22 -2.44 -4.22
N GLU A 147 6.34 -1.40 -3.41
CA GLU A 147 7.53 -1.18 -2.58
C GLU A 147 7.79 -2.29 -1.55
N ARG A 148 6.74 -3.02 -1.13
CA ARG A 148 6.84 -4.09 -0.13
C ARG A 148 6.91 -5.48 -0.74
N ARG A 149 8.11 -6.05 -0.74
CA ARG A 149 8.37 -7.38 -1.32
C ARG A 149 7.63 -8.53 -0.65
N ALA A 150 7.22 -8.39 0.61
CA ALA A 150 6.49 -9.42 1.37
C ALA A 150 5.00 -9.51 1.00
N SER A 151 4.50 -8.73 0.03
CA SER A 151 3.10 -8.77 -0.39
C SER A 151 2.79 -9.99 -1.25
N THR A 152 1.58 -10.53 -1.11
CA THR A 152 1.07 -11.66 -1.91
C THR A 152 0.15 -11.17 -3.01
N VAL A 153 -0.02 -11.98 -4.06
CA VAL A 153 -0.90 -11.67 -5.19
C VAL A 153 -2.35 -11.41 -4.75
N GLY A 154 -2.89 -12.26 -3.87
CA GLY A 154 -4.24 -12.04 -3.33
C GLY A 154 -4.36 -10.76 -2.50
N GLY A 155 -3.31 -10.39 -1.77
CA GLY A 155 -3.22 -9.11 -1.05
C GLY A 155 -3.20 -7.91 -1.99
N TRP A 156 -2.50 -8.00 -3.12
CA TRP A 156 -2.52 -6.97 -4.16
C TRP A 156 -3.92 -6.74 -4.70
N ILE A 157 -4.61 -7.81 -5.11
CA ILE A 157 -5.97 -7.73 -5.66
C ILE A 157 -6.94 -7.18 -4.60
N ALA A 158 -6.82 -7.65 -3.37
CA ALA A 158 -7.69 -7.23 -2.27
C ALA A 158 -7.61 -5.72 -1.93
N THR A 159 -6.54 -5.02 -2.33
CA THR A 159 -6.35 -3.58 -2.08
C THR A 159 -6.24 -2.74 -3.35
N ARG A 160 -6.44 -3.30 -4.55
CA ARG A 160 -6.19 -2.65 -5.85
C ARG A 160 -4.76 -2.08 -5.93
N SER A 161 -3.79 -2.89 -5.56
CA SER A 161 -2.39 -2.46 -5.49
C SER A 161 -1.91 -1.86 -6.80
N ALA A 162 -1.23 -0.71 -6.72
CA ALA A 162 -0.42 -0.17 -7.80
C ALA A 162 1.06 -0.38 -7.51
N GLY A 163 1.84 -0.65 -8.54
CA GLY A 163 3.30 -0.77 -8.48
C GLY A 163 3.98 0.43 -9.12
N GLN A 164 5.29 0.55 -8.96
CA GLN A 164 6.08 1.67 -9.46
C GLN A 164 5.98 1.86 -10.98
N ALA A 165 5.69 0.79 -11.73
CA ALA A 165 5.56 0.81 -13.18
C ALA A 165 4.09 0.78 -13.67
N SER A 166 3.11 1.07 -12.80
CA SER A 166 1.69 0.99 -13.15
C SER A 166 1.23 1.99 -14.20
N THR A 167 1.94 3.09 -14.42
CA THR A 167 1.67 4.00 -15.54
C THR A 167 1.88 3.33 -16.90
N ARG A 168 2.85 2.38 -17.00
CA ARG A 168 3.11 1.60 -18.22
C ARG A 168 2.25 0.34 -18.29
N TYR A 169 2.23 -0.46 -17.22
CA TYR A 169 1.67 -1.82 -17.23
C TYR A 169 0.26 -1.90 -16.65
N GLY A 170 -0.24 -0.84 -16.00
CA GLY A 170 -1.50 -0.82 -15.27
C GLY A 170 -1.36 -1.16 -13.79
N ALA A 171 -2.42 -0.97 -13.00
CA ALA A 171 -2.56 -1.48 -11.65
C ALA A 171 -3.02 -2.95 -11.67
N ILE A 172 -2.98 -3.61 -10.53
CA ILE A 172 -3.27 -5.06 -10.47
C ILE A 172 -4.69 -5.41 -10.94
N ASP A 173 -5.66 -4.54 -10.71
CA ASP A 173 -7.05 -4.73 -11.14
C ASP A 173 -7.24 -4.54 -12.66
N GLU A 174 -6.38 -3.77 -13.32
CA GLU A 174 -6.31 -3.65 -14.79
C GLU A 174 -5.63 -4.86 -15.43
N MET A 175 -4.77 -5.56 -14.69
CA MET A 175 -4.12 -6.80 -15.11
C MET A 175 -5.00 -8.03 -14.90
N LEU A 176 -6.04 -7.93 -14.04
CA LEU A 176 -6.87 -9.04 -13.59
C LEU A 176 -7.82 -9.50 -14.68
N LEU A 177 -7.66 -10.75 -15.14
CA LEU A 177 -8.51 -11.37 -16.16
C LEU A 177 -9.64 -12.20 -15.56
N SER A 178 -9.36 -12.94 -14.47
CA SER A 178 -10.35 -13.69 -13.71
C SER A 178 -9.82 -13.98 -12.32
N LEU A 179 -10.70 -14.30 -11.38
CA LEU A 179 -10.32 -14.77 -10.05
C LEU A 179 -11.24 -15.90 -9.56
N GLU A 180 -10.73 -16.69 -8.63
CA GLU A 180 -11.51 -17.61 -7.81
C GLU A 180 -11.51 -17.12 -6.35
N ALA A 181 -12.65 -17.25 -5.70
CA ALA A 181 -12.81 -16.82 -4.31
C ALA A 181 -13.83 -17.72 -3.58
N VAL A 182 -13.88 -17.55 -2.25
CA VAL A 182 -14.90 -18.14 -1.38
C VAL A 182 -15.65 -17.00 -0.70
N ASP A 183 -16.96 -16.95 -0.85
CA ASP A 183 -17.81 -15.95 -0.22
C ASP A 183 -18.12 -16.26 1.25
N GLY A 184 -18.85 -15.35 1.93
CA GLY A 184 -19.22 -15.51 3.34
C GLY A 184 -20.30 -16.55 3.61
N THR A 185 -20.81 -17.26 2.59
CA THR A 185 -21.67 -18.43 2.74
C THR A 185 -20.87 -19.73 2.70
N GLY A 186 -19.58 -19.67 2.31
CA GLY A 186 -18.74 -20.81 2.01
C GLY A 186 -18.88 -21.31 0.57
N ALA A 187 -19.59 -20.60 -0.29
CA ALA A 187 -19.68 -20.96 -1.70
C ALA A 187 -18.44 -20.52 -2.46
N ARG A 188 -17.96 -21.36 -3.36
CA ARG A 188 -16.90 -20.99 -4.32
C ARG A 188 -17.52 -20.21 -5.46
N LEU A 189 -16.87 -19.11 -5.82
CA LEU A 189 -17.21 -18.34 -7.01
C LEU A 189 -15.97 -18.19 -7.90
N ARG A 190 -16.26 -18.11 -9.19
CA ARG A 190 -15.29 -17.80 -10.21
C ARG A 190 -15.82 -16.64 -11.04
N THR A 191 -14.99 -15.65 -11.23
CA THR A 191 -15.29 -14.57 -12.14
C THR A 191 -14.64 -14.86 -13.49
N GLU A 192 -15.27 -14.42 -14.55
CA GLU A 192 -14.65 -14.40 -15.87
C GLU A 192 -14.67 -12.95 -16.32
N GLY A 193 -13.49 -12.35 -16.48
CA GLY A 193 -13.33 -11.04 -17.10
C GLY A 193 -13.43 -11.18 -18.61
N GLY A 194 -14.06 -10.23 -19.26
CA GLY A 194 -14.13 -10.22 -20.70
C GLY A 194 -15.29 -9.39 -21.26
N PRO A 195 -15.36 -9.19 -22.56
CA PRO A 195 -16.36 -8.33 -23.23
C PRO A 195 -17.74 -9.02 -23.29
N SER A 196 -18.23 -9.58 -22.16
CA SER A 196 -19.52 -10.27 -22.09
C SER A 196 -20.72 -9.30 -22.08
N GLY A 197 -20.50 -7.98 -21.98
CA GLY A 197 -21.58 -7.01 -21.78
C GLY A 197 -22.23 -7.04 -20.39
N ALA A 198 -21.75 -7.94 -19.49
CA ALA A 198 -22.19 -8.03 -18.11
C ALA A 198 -21.31 -7.17 -17.19
N PRO A 199 -21.79 -6.79 -15.99
CA PRO A 199 -20.95 -6.15 -14.97
C PRO A 199 -19.70 -6.98 -14.63
N ASP A 200 -18.56 -6.33 -14.56
CA ASP A 200 -17.29 -6.98 -14.22
C ASP A 200 -17.20 -7.30 -12.73
N LEU A 201 -17.37 -8.57 -12.37
CA LEU A 201 -17.25 -9.05 -11.00
C LEU A 201 -15.81 -9.02 -10.48
N ASN A 202 -14.79 -9.01 -11.36
CA ASN A 202 -13.41 -8.80 -10.96
C ASN A 202 -13.27 -7.44 -10.27
N GLN A 203 -13.84 -6.40 -10.89
CA GLN A 203 -13.80 -5.03 -10.36
C GLN A 203 -14.59 -4.87 -9.07
N LEU A 204 -15.60 -5.69 -8.84
CA LEU A 204 -16.34 -5.70 -7.58
C LEU A 204 -15.53 -6.32 -6.44
N LEU A 205 -14.80 -7.41 -6.71
CA LEU A 205 -14.04 -8.14 -5.69
C LEU A 205 -12.64 -7.57 -5.46
N ALA A 206 -12.03 -6.97 -6.49
CA ALA A 206 -10.80 -6.21 -6.34
C ALA A 206 -11.03 -4.99 -5.43
N GLY A 207 -10.17 -4.81 -4.41
CA GLY A 207 -10.31 -3.74 -3.42
C GLY A 207 -11.33 -4.01 -2.31
N SER A 208 -11.91 -5.23 -2.24
CA SER A 208 -12.87 -5.60 -1.19
C SER A 208 -12.23 -5.95 0.16
N GLU A 209 -10.90 -5.97 0.26
CA GLU A 209 -10.13 -6.23 1.49
C GLU A 209 -10.58 -7.51 2.24
N GLY A 210 -11.05 -8.52 1.49
CA GLY A 210 -11.56 -9.75 2.09
C GLY A 210 -12.92 -9.59 2.80
N ALA A 211 -13.59 -8.45 2.64
CA ALA A 211 -14.91 -8.22 3.25
C ALA A 211 -16.07 -8.82 2.44
N LEU A 212 -15.91 -9.04 1.13
CA LEU A 212 -16.92 -9.67 0.28
C LEU A 212 -16.62 -11.14 0.04
N ALA A 213 -15.36 -11.49 -0.22
CA ALA A 213 -14.93 -12.86 -0.45
C ALA A 213 -13.45 -13.03 -0.10
N VAL A 214 -13.02 -14.27 0.11
CA VAL A 214 -11.63 -14.67 0.29
C VAL A 214 -11.08 -15.12 -1.07
N ILE A 215 -10.18 -14.33 -1.66
CA ILE A 215 -9.56 -14.64 -2.95
C ILE A 215 -8.61 -15.84 -2.77
N THR A 216 -8.73 -16.85 -3.63
CA THR A 216 -7.91 -18.07 -3.58
C THR A 216 -6.95 -18.20 -4.75
N SER A 217 -7.30 -17.72 -5.93
CA SER A 217 -6.44 -17.69 -7.13
C SER A 217 -6.86 -16.60 -8.08
N ALA A 218 -5.99 -16.27 -9.03
CA ALA A 218 -6.26 -15.29 -10.08
C ALA A 218 -5.57 -15.67 -11.39
N ARG A 219 -6.14 -15.22 -12.50
CA ARG A 219 -5.48 -15.14 -13.81
C ARG A 219 -5.13 -13.70 -14.08
N LEU A 220 -3.84 -13.45 -14.36
CA LEU A 220 -3.31 -12.12 -14.61
C LEU A 220 -2.69 -12.05 -16.01
N ARG A 221 -2.72 -10.86 -16.62
CA ARG A 221 -1.98 -10.54 -17.84
C ARG A 221 -0.50 -10.40 -17.51
N VAL A 222 0.36 -10.85 -18.42
CA VAL A 222 1.81 -10.65 -18.38
C VAL A 222 2.32 -10.05 -19.68
N TRP A 223 3.52 -9.48 -19.63
CA TRP A 223 4.20 -8.85 -20.75
C TRP A 223 5.53 -9.55 -21.00
N PRO A 224 6.12 -9.41 -22.20
CA PRO A 224 7.50 -9.79 -22.42
C PRO A 224 8.43 -9.03 -21.44
N ARG A 225 9.49 -9.69 -21.02
CA ARG A 225 10.49 -9.05 -20.16
C ARG A 225 11.21 -7.96 -20.93
N PRO A 226 11.33 -6.73 -20.38
CA PRO A 226 12.09 -5.67 -21.01
C PRO A 226 13.56 -6.04 -21.23
N VAL A 227 14.09 -5.75 -22.41
CA VAL A 227 15.50 -5.93 -22.78
C VAL A 227 16.29 -4.65 -22.60
N ALA A 228 15.62 -3.50 -22.66
CA ALA A 228 16.21 -2.18 -22.55
C ALA A 228 15.50 -1.32 -21.51
N ARG A 229 16.24 -0.38 -20.93
CA ARG A 229 15.73 0.63 -20.00
C ARG A 229 16.47 1.95 -20.19
N TRP A 230 15.70 3.03 -20.31
CA TRP A 230 16.19 4.39 -20.31
C TRP A 230 15.72 5.09 -19.05
N LEU A 231 16.63 5.74 -18.30
CA LEU A 231 16.34 6.42 -17.04
C LEU A 231 16.93 7.81 -17.02
N ARG A 232 16.19 8.81 -16.51
CA ARG A 232 16.64 10.20 -16.36
C ARG A 232 16.08 10.85 -15.09
N GLY A 233 16.79 11.87 -14.62
CA GLY A 233 16.27 12.85 -13.69
C GLY A 233 16.15 14.20 -14.36
N VAL A 234 14.99 14.84 -14.28
CA VAL A 234 14.76 16.20 -14.82
C VAL A 234 14.39 17.13 -13.68
N ARG A 235 15.14 18.20 -13.51
CA ARG A 235 14.93 19.18 -12.44
C ARG A 235 14.10 20.36 -12.96
N PHE A 236 13.06 20.71 -12.20
CA PHE A 236 12.16 21.83 -12.49
C PHE A 236 12.22 22.89 -11.40
N PRO A 237 12.05 24.18 -11.72
CA PRO A 237 12.06 25.26 -10.75
C PRO A 237 10.78 25.30 -9.90
N SER A 238 9.70 24.64 -10.34
CA SER A 238 8.42 24.61 -9.62
C SER A 238 7.63 23.32 -9.82
N THR A 239 6.73 23.04 -8.88
CA THR A 239 5.78 21.91 -8.97
C THR A 239 4.90 22.02 -10.22
N GLY A 240 4.37 23.23 -10.49
CA GLY A 240 3.46 23.44 -11.62
C GLY A 240 4.11 23.15 -12.96
N GLU A 241 5.39 23.52 -13.16
CA GLU A 241 6.12 23.20 -14.41
C GLU A 241 6.36 21.70 -14.55
N ALA A 242 6.79 21.03 -13.48
CA ALA A 242 6.99 19.60 -13.49
C ALA A 242 5.69 18.82 -13.78
N LEU A 243 4.57 19.23 -13.18
CA LEU A 243 3.26 18.62 -13.44
C LEU A 243 2.78 18.86 -14.87
N ARG A 244 3.02 20.05 -15.45
CA ARG A 244 2.71 20.32 -16.87
C ARG A 244 3.52 19.43 -17.79
N ALA A 245 4.81 19.27 -17.55
CA ALA A 245 5.69 18.41 -18.33
C ALA A 245 5.19 16.95 -18.26
N LEU A 246 4.94 16.43 -17.07
CA LEU A 246 4.45 15.08 -16.86
C LEU A 246 3.11 14.83 -17.58
N ARG A 247 2.18 15.78 -17.47
CA ARG A 247 0.90 15.72 -18.19
C ARG A 247 1.08 15.75 -19.72
N SER A 248 2.05 16.54 -20.24
CA SER A 248 2.36 16.61 -21.66
C SER A 248 2.91 15.28 -22.20
N ILE A 249 3.78 14.63 -21.43
CA ILE A 249 4.30 13.28 -21.74
C ILE A 249 3.15 12.29 -21.94
N LEU A 250 2.21 12.23 -20.97
CA LEU A 250 1.08 11.30 -21.03
C LEU A 250 0.10 11.64 -22.17
N LYS A 251 -0.16 12.94 -22.43
CA LYS A 251 -0.99 13.39 -23.56
C LYS A 251 -0.34 13.09 -24.91
N GLY A 252 0.98 13.07 -24.98
CA GLY A 252 1.75 12.63 -26.14
C GLY A 252 1.66 11.11 -26.41
N GLY A 253 0.91 10.37 -25.60
CA GLY A 253 0.76 8.92 -25.77
C GLY A 253 1.83 8.09 -25.06
N LEU A 254 2.88 8.73 -24.51
CA LEU A 254 3.98 8.04 -23.85
C LEU A 254 3.52 7.41 -22.52
N ARG A 255 4.08 6.25 -22.20
CA ARG A 255 3.76 5.48 -20.98
C ARG A 255 5.04 5.11 -20.23
N PRO A 256 5.58 6.02 -19.41
CA PRO A 256 6.80 5.75 -18.67
C PRO A 256 6.61 4.61 -17.65
N SER A 257 7.62 3.76 -17.51
CA SER A 257 7.69 2.74 -16.45
C SER A 257 8.12 3.34 -15.10
N VAL A 258 8.78 4.50 -15.13
CA VAL A 258 9.04 5.32 -13.93
C VAL A 258 8.55 6.74 -14.22
N ALA A 259 7.65 7.25 -13.40
CA ALA A 259 7.16 8.61 -13.45
C ALA A 259 6.86 9.09 -12.02
N ARG A 260 7.85 9.75 -11.40
CA ARG A 260 7.76 10.15 -9.98
C ARG A 260 8.30 11.55 -9.80
N LEU A 261 7.47 12.45 -9.30
CA LEU A 261 7.87 13.80 -8.93
C LEU A 261 8.19 13.83 -7.43
N GLN A 262 9.47 14.07 -7.12
CA GLN A 262 9.96 14.07 -5.75
C GLN A 262 9.59 15.35 -5.00
N ASP A 263 9.50 15.28 -3.68
CA ASP A 263 9.39 16.44 -2.80
C ASP A 263 10.68 17.30 -2.87
N PRO A 264 10.65 18.64 -2.64
CA PRO A 264 11.86 19.43 -2.55
C PRO A 264 12.88 18.89 -1.56
N ILE A 265 12.43 18.30 -0.44
CA ILE A 265 13.32 17.69 0.55
C ILE A 265 14.03 16.47 -0.06
N ASP A 266 13.29 15.60 -0.74
CA ASP A 266 13.86 14.43 -1.40
C ASP A 266 14.83 14.86 -2.51
N THR A 267 14.50 15.92 -3.26
CA THR A 267 15.35 16.51 -4.31
C THR A 267 16.68 17.02 -3.74
N LEU A 268 16.65 17.69 -2.57
CA LEU A 268 17.86 18.16 -1.88
C LEU A 268 18.71 16.99 -1.37
N LEU A 269 18.07 15.94 -0.85
CA LEU A 269 18.76 14.75 -0.37
C LEU A 269 19.47 13.99 -1.50
N GLU A 270 18.85 13.89 -2.66
CA GLU A 270 19.42 13.31 -3.87
C GLU A 270 20.68 14.07 -4.35
N GLY A 271 20.65 15.39 -4.28
CA GLY A 271 21.75 16.27 -4.69
C GLY A 271 22.98 16.25 -3.77
N LYS A 272 22.98 15.50 -2.65
CA LYS A 272 24.03 15.50 -1.61
C LYS A 272 24.38 16.89 -1.05
N GLN A 273 23.60 17.91 -1.34
CA GLN A 273 23.78 19.28 -0.89
C GLN A 273 22.82 19.64 0.25
N VAL A 274 22.72 18.73 1.23
CA VAL A 274 21.85 18.97 2.38
C VAL A 274 22.42 20.16 3.18
N PRO A 275 21.65 21.27 3.33
CA PRO A 275 22.07 22.39 4.15
C PRO A 275 22.40 21.95 5.58
N ALA A 276 23.44 22.54 6.19
CA ALA A 276 23.91 22.16 7.52
C ALA A 276 22.79 22.01 8.58
N PRO A 277 21.76 22.90 8.63
CA PRO A 277 20.65 22.77 9.57
C PRO A 277 19.72 21.59 9.29
N LEU A 278 19.82 20.91 8.12
CA LEU A 278 18.98 19.76 7.75
C LEU A 278 19.75 18.44 7.74
N ARG A 279 21.07 18.47 7.90
CA ARG A 279 21.89 17.24 7.93
C ARG A 279 21.43 16.24 8.99
N TRP A 280 20.85 16.69 10.09
CA TRP A 280 20.31 15.82 11.13
C TRP A 280 19.08 15.01 10.67
N VAL A 281 18.33 15.48 9.66
CA VAL A 281 17.23 14.70 9.05
C VAL A 281 17.80 13.47 8.31
N VAL A 282 19.00 13.66 7.74
CA VAL A 282 19.73 12.62 7.00
C VAL A 282 20.56 11.74 7.95
N ASP A 283 21.23 12.40 8.93
CA ASP A 283 22.04 11.75 9.94
C ASP A 283 21.18 11.27 11.14
N ALA A 284 20.06 10.60 10.88
CA ALA A 284 19.14 10.07 11.90
C ALA A 284 19.83 9.14 12.95
N GLY A 285 21.18 9.17 13.02
CA GLY A 285 22.02 8.47 13.96
C GLY A 285 21.98 9.00 15.41
N ARG A 286 21.33 10.18 15.66
CA ARG A 286 21.16 10.72 17.02
C ARG A 286 19.68 10.87 17.35
N PRO A 287 19.07 9.91 18.06
CA PRO A 287 17.64 9.91 18.41
C PRO A 287 17.17 11.21 19.09
N GLN A 288 18.02 11.79 19.94
CA GLN A 288 17.72 13.01 20.68
C GLN A 288 17.52 14.24 19.76
N THR A 289 18.29 14.34 18.69
CA THR A 289 18.21 15.46 17.73
C THR A 289 16.91 15.39 16.93
N VAL A 290 16.53 14.18 16.48
CA VAL A 290 15.26 13.93 15.80
C VAL A 290 14.09 14.32 16.70
N ARG A 291 14.11 13.89 17.97
CA ARG A 291 13.06 14.21 18.94
C ARG A 291 12.94 15.72 19.21
N LEU A 292 14.07 16.40 19.36
CA LEU A 292 14.06 17.85 19.61
C LEU A 292 13.43 18.61 18.44
N ALA A 293 13.79 18.26 17.22
CA ALA A 293 13.24 18.91 16.03
C ALA A 293 11.74 18.63 15.83
N LEU A 294 11.30 17.40 16.09
CA LEU A 294 9.88 17.04 15.98
C LEU A 294 9.01 17.63 17.10
N ARG A 295 9.58 18.31 18.11
CA ARG A 295 8.81 19.09 19.11
C ARG A 295 8.26 20.40 18.53
N ALA A 296 8.86 20.91 17.44
CA ALA A 296 8.44 22.15 16.79
C ALA A 296 8.14 21.92 15.29
N PRO A 297 7.18 21.06 14.94
CA PRO A 297 6.96 20.67 13.55
C PRO A 297 6.57 21.87 12.66
N VAL A 298 5.84 22.86 13.17
CA VAL A 298 5.50 24.07 12.41
C VAL A 298 6.77 24.84 11.99
N LEU A 299 7.72 25.03 12.91
CA LEU A 299 8.97 25.72 12.59
C LEU A 299 9.77 24.93 11.55
N LEU A 300 9.83 23.61 11.71
CA LEU A 300 10.52 22.71 10.79
C LEU A 300 9.90 22.77 9.38
N ASN A 301 8.59 22.65 9.26
CA ASN A 301 7.89 22.75 7.97
C ASN A 301 8.10 24.12 7.32
N ARG A 302 8.08 25.22 8.08
CA ARG A 302 8.36 26.58 7.57
C ARG A 302 9.79 26.72 7.08
N LEU A 303 10.77 26.19 7.82
CA LEU A 303 12.16 26.19 7.41
C LEU A 303 12.33 25.43 6.09
N LEU A 304 11.71 24.26 5.97
CA LEU A 304 11.75 23.46 4.75
C LEU A 304 11.04 24.15 3.57
N ALA A 305 9.92 24.83 3.83
CA ALA A 305 9.21 25.59 2.81
C ALA A 305 9.98 26.84 2.34
N SER A 306 10.97 27.31 3.09
CA SER A 306 11.84 28.42 2.69
C SER A 306 13.01 28.01 1.78
N LEU A 307 13.21 26.71 1.60
CA LEU A 307 14.22 26.19 0.67
C LEU A 307 13.74 26.33 -0.78
N PRO A 308 14.68 26.34 -1.76
CA PRO A 308 14.31 26.34 -3.16
C PRO A 308 13.30 25.24 -3.46
N ALA A 309 12.18 25.61 -4.07
CA ALA A 309 11.07 24.68 -4.38
C ALA A 309 11.35 23.82 -5.64
N GLU A 310 12.64 23.60 -5.94
CA GLU A 310 13.03 22.75 -7.07
C GLU A 310 12.46 21.32 -6.88
N ARG A 311 11.98 20.77 -7.98
CA ARG A 311 11.39 19.44 -8.04
C ARG A 311 12.19 18.55 -8.99
N LEU A 312 12.48 17.34 -8.54
CA LEU A 312 13.10 16.31 -9.36
C LEU A 312 12.04 15.38 -9.90
N LEU A 313 11.87 15.38 -11.21
CA LEU A 313 11.07 14.38 -11.92
C LEU A 313 11.98 13.23 -12.34
N LEU A 314 11.67 12.03 -11.84
CA LEU A 314 12.29 10.78 -12.26
C LEU A 314 11.47 10.20 -13.40
N LEU A 315 12.09 9.96 -14.53
CA LEU A 315 11.50 9.36 -15.72
C LEU A 315 12.24 8.08 -16.09
N GLY A 316 11.48 7.08 -16.53
CA GLY A 316 12.04 5.86 -17.09
C GLY A 316 11.12 5.24 -18.12
N PHE A 317 11.71 4.67 -19.15
CA PHE A 317 11.05 3.89 -20.19
C PHE A 317 11.68 2.52 -20.26
N GLU A 318 10.93 1.54 -20.74
CA GLU A 318 11.36 0.16 -20.95
C GLU A 318 10.87 -0.31 -22.30
N SER A 319 11.68 -1.10 -23.02
CA SER A 319 11.27 -1.75 -24.26
C SER A 319 11.62 -3.24 -24.21
N ASP A 320 10.75 -4.07 -24.77
CA ASP A 320 10.97 -5.47 -25.03
C ASP A 320 11.50 -5.74 -26.49
N ALA A 321 11.60 -4.69 -27.32
CA ALA A 321 12.09 -4.77 -28.67
C ALA A 321 13.57 -4.38 -28.79
N SER A 322 13.94 -3.12 -28.41
CA SER A 322 15.30 -2.63 -28.60
C SER A 322 15.69 -1.49 -27.65
N GLU A 323 17.00 -1.21 -27.58
CA GLU A 323 17.53 -0.03 -26.88
C GLU A 323 17.14 1.27 -27.62
N ASP A 324 17.12 1.27 -28.95
CA ASP A 324 16.81 2.44 -29.74
C ASP A 324 15.38 2.90 -29.52
N GLU A 325 14.38 1.99 -29.55
CA GLU A 325 12.99 2.33 -29.27
C GLU A 325 12.83 2.93 -27.88
N CYS A 326 13.51 2.35 -26.90
CA CYS A 326 13.49 2.85 -25.52
C CYS A 326 14.11 4.25 -25.41
N ALA A 327 15.19 4.52 -26.15
CA ALA A 327 15.85 5.81 -26.19
C ALA A 327 15.00 6.86 -26.91
N GLU A 328 14.33 6.51 -28.02
CA GLU A 328 13.43 7.40 -28.76
C GLU A 328 12.26 7.88 -27.88
N GLU A 329 11.59 6.96 -27.17
CA GLU A 329 10.53 7.34 -26.19
C GLU A 329 11.09 8.29 -25.13
N GLY A 330 12.29 7.99 -24.62
CA GLY A 330 12.98 8.80 -23.62
C GLY A 330 13.30 10.21 -24.08
N GLU A 331 13.93 10.36 -25.24
CA GLU A 331 14.29 11.66 -25.83
C GLU A 331 13.05 12.49 -26.19
N LEU A 332 11.99 11.84 -26.73
CA LEU A 332 10.72 12.52 -26.97
C LEU A 332 10.11 13.03 -25.65
N SER A 333 10.22 12.25 -24.56
CA SER A 333 9.75 12.69 -23.25
C SER A 333 10.53 13.90 -22.72
N LEU A 334 11.85 13.94 -22.93
CA LEU A 334 12.68 15.12 -22.57
C LEU A 334 12.31 16.35 -23.39
N ALA A 335 12.02 16.22 -24.67
CA ALA A 335 11.55 17.31 -25.51
C ALA A 335 10.25 17.96 -25.00
N LEU A 336 9.41 17.18 -24.30
CA LEU A 336 8.19 17.65 -23.66
C LEU A 336 8.41 18.26 -22.26
N CYS A 337 9.63 18.17 -21.71
CA CYS A 337 10.00 18.72 -20.41
C CYS A 337 10.42 20.20 -20.48
N HIS A 338 9.59 21.05 -21.10
CA HIS A 338 9.89 22.49 -21.23
C HIS A 338 10.14 23.15 -19.88
N GLY A 339 11.27 23.87 -19.77
CA GLY A 339 11.72 24.52 -18.53
C GLY A 339 12.44 23.60 -17.55
N GLY A 340 12.52 22.32 -17.84
CA GLY A 340 13.30 21.35 -17.06
C GLY A 340 14.77 21.32 -17.45
N VAL A 341 15.62 20.96 -16.49
CA VAL A 341 17.06 20.73 -16.69
C VAL A 341 17.32 19.24 -16.58
N ASP A 342 17.79 18.62 -17.67
CA ASP A 342 18.19 17.20 -17.65
C ASP A 342 19.47 17.04 -16.80
N LEU A 343 19.40 16.15 -15.82
CA LEU A 343 20.49 15.79 -14.90
C LEU A 343 21.17 14.46 -15.32
N GLY A 344 20.81 13.92 -16.47
CA GLY A 344 21.32 12.64 -16.95
C GLY A 344 20.70 11.43 -16.24
N PRO A 345 21.26 10.22 -16.44
CA PRO A 345 20.70 8.96 -15.95
C PRO A 345 20.85 8.77 -14.43
N GLY A 346 21.86 9.40 -13.80
CA GLY A 346 22.24 9.12 -12.41
C GLY A 346 21.11 9.15 -11.39
N PRO A 347 20.21 10.16 -11.34
CA PRO A 347 19.09 10.16 -10.39
C PRO A 347 18.12 8.99 -10.62
N GLY A 348 17.79 8.69 -11.87
CA GLY A 348 16.90 7.58 -12.22
C GLY A 348 17.49 6.22 -11.86
N GLU A 349 18.80 6.03 -12.12
CA GLU A 349 19.53 4.78 -11.79
C GLU A 349 19.59 4.56 -10.27
N ARG A 350 19.90 5.61 -9.48
CA ARG A 350 19.89 5.51 -8.00
C ARG A 350 18.52 5.14 -7.46
N PHE A 351 17.46 5.79 -7.96
CA PHE A 351 16.09 5.45 -7.57
C PHE A 351 15.79 3.99 -7.90
N PHE A 352 16.13 3.54 -9.10
CA PHE A 352 15.84 2.18 -9.53
C PHE A 352 16.62 1.13 -8.70
N ALA A 353 17.86 1.42 -8.34
CA ALA A 353 18.69 0.55 -7.50
C ALA A 353 18.14 0.42 -6.06
N ASP A 354 17.64 1.51 -5.47
CA ASP A 354 17.16 1.54 -4.07
C ASP A 354 15.62 1.53 -3.94
N ARG A 355 14.87 1.23 -5.00
CA ARG A 355 13.41 1.34 -5.04
C ARG A 355 12.63 0.54 -3.99
N TYR A 356 13.29 -0.40 -3.34
CA TYR A 356 12.72 -1.21 -2.26
C TYR A 356 13.23 -0.82 -0.87
N GLY A 357 14.12 0.18 -0.77
CA GLY A 357 14.79 0.57 0.48
C GLY A 357 13.91 1.42 1.41
N ALA A 358 13.03 2.24 0.86
CA ALA A 358 12.25 3.22 1.62
C ALA A 358 11.46 2.65 2.82
N PRO A 359 10.76 1.51 2.74
CA PRO A 359 10.01 0.96 3.86
C PRO A 359 10.86 0.61 5.08
N TYR A 360 12.15 0.34 4.90
CA TYR A 360 13.05 -0.07 5.99
C TYR A 360 13.68 1.11 6.74
N GLN A 361 13.67 2.31 6.17
CA GLN A 361 14.23 3.51 6.82
C GLN A 361 13.39 3.99 8.01
N ALA A 362 12.08 3.74 7.98
CA ALA A 362 11.16 4.10 9.06
C ALA A 362 11.54 3.48 10.42
N ALA A 363 12.19 2.32 10.44
CA ALA A 363 12.61 1.65 11.67
C ALA A 363 13.52 2.53 12.55
N LYS A 364 14.44 3.31 11.93
CA LYS A 364 15.33 4.26 12.65
C LYS A 364 14.54 5.40 13.32
N LEU A 365 13.50 5.89 12.65
CA LEU A 365 12.62 6.93 13.18
C LEU A 365 11.80 6.40 14.36
N PHE A 366 11.27 5.18 14.24
CA PHE A 366 10.56 4.52 15.35
C PHE A 366 11.49 4.32 16.56
N ALA A 367 12.72 3.86 16.37
CA ALA A 367 13.72 3.74 17.45
C ALA A 367 14.02 5.09 18.11
N ALA A 368 14.01 6.18 17.35
CA ALA A 368 14.20 7.54 17.86
C ALA A 368 12.98 8.13 18.60
N GLY A 369 11.86 7.43 18.71
CA GLY A 369 10.65 7.94 19.38
C GLY A 369 9.73 8.75 18.47
N ALA A 370 9.91 8.66 17.18
CA ALA A 370 9.00 9.21 16.17
C ALA A 370 8.03 8.14 15.68
N PHE A 371 6.95 8.55 15.03
CA PHE A 371 6.22 7.71 14.06
C PHE A 371 6.53 8.20 12.65
N ALA A 372 6.49 7.29 11.71
CA ALA A 372 6.56 7.59 10.29
C ALA A 372 5.45 6.83 9.58
N ASP A 373 4.72 7.52 8.70
CA ASP A 373 3.65 6.92 7.92
C ASP A 373 3.47 7.61 6.57
N THR A 374 2.71 6.97 5.68
CA THR A 374 2.41 7.46 4.34
C THR A 374 0.91 7.44 4.09
N LEU A 375 0.34 8.62 3.81
CA LEU A 375 -1.02 8.76 3.28
C LEU A 375 -0.94 8.88 1.76
N GLU A 376 -1.61 7.96 1.08
CA GLU A 376 -1.67 7.94 -0.36
C GLU A 376 -3.11 8.17 -0.81
N VAL A 377 -3.28 9.14 -1.72
CA VAL A 377 -4.57 9.63 -2.23
C VAL A 377 -4.45 9.94 -3.71
N ALA A 378 -5.55 10.07 -4.44
CA ALA A 378 -5.52 10.47 -5.84
C ALA A 378 -6.50 11.61 -6.13
N THR A 379 -6.18 12.41 -7.14
CA THR A 379 -7.04 13.49 -7.62
C THR A 379 -6.71 13.87 -9.08
N THR A 380 -7.55 14.70 -9.67
CA THR A 380 -7.36 15.24 -11.03
C THR A 380 -6.24 16.28 -11.09
N TRP A 381 -5.67 16.49 -12.26
CA TRP A 381 -4.52 17.37 -12.48
C TRP A 381 -4.70 18.81 -11.96
N ASP A 382 -5.90 19.37 -12.07
CA ASP A 382 -6.24 20.72 -11.62
C ASP A 382 -6.30 20.87 -10.10
N ARG A 383 -6.50 19.76 -9.38
CA ARG A 383 -6.63 19.74 -7.91
C ARG A 383 -5.39 19.32 -7.16
N LEU A 384 -4.32 18.87 -7.85
CA LEU A 384 -3.11 18.37 -7.20
C LEU A 384 -2.44 19.40 -6.28
N GLU A 385 -2.13 20.59 -6.81
CA GLU A 385 -1.48 21.63 -6.00
C GLU A 385 -2.39 22.17 -4.87
N PRO A 386 -3.70 22.44 -5.11
CA PRO A 386 -4.62 22.77 -4.02
C PRO A 386 -4.66 21.70 -2.92
N LEU A 387 -4.72 20.43 -3.30
CA LEU A 387 -4.73 19.30 -2.36
C LEU A 387 -3.44 19.24 -1.56
N GLU A 388 -2.26 19.31 -2.23
CA GLU A 388 -0.96 19.32 -1.56
C GLU A 388 -0.88 20.44 -0.51
N ARG A 389 -1.27 21.67 -0.89
CA ARG A 389 -1.28 22.79 0.03
C ARG A 389 -2.26 22.62 1.20
N ALA A 390 -3.42 22.06 0.97
CA ALA A 390 -4.43 21.84 2.01
C ALA A 390 -3.94 20.82 3.05
N VAL A 391 -3.43 19.66 2.60
CA VAL A 391 -2.92 18.61 3.49
C VAL A 391 -1.69 19.10 4.27
N ARG A 392 -0.74 19.77 3.62
CA ARG A 392 0.43 20.36 4.31
C ARG A 392 -0.01 21.29 5.44
N ARG A 393 -0.91 22.23 5.18
CA ARG A 393 -1.43 23.16 6.20
C ARG A 393 -2.15 22.45 7.35
N ALA A 394 -2.93 21.44 7.04
CA ALA A 394 -3.66 20.68 8.07
C ALA A 394 -2.73 19.89 8.99
N VAL A 395 -1.64 19.34 8.45
CA VAL A 395 -0.74 18.42 9.15
C VAL A 395 0.47 19.12 9.78
N GLU A 396 0.88 20.30 9.31
CA GLU A 396 2.13 20.98 9.73
C GLU A 396 2.30 21.16 11.24
N ARG A 397 1.19 21.25 12.00
CA ARG A 397 1.21 21.33 13.47
C ARG A 397 1.42 19.99 14.18
N HIS A 398 1.25 18.88 13.48
CA HIS A 398 1.29 17.52 14.01
C HIS A 398 2.56 16.79 13.63
N ALA A 399 3.08 17.02 12.42
CA ALA A 399 4.19 16.26 11.84
C ALA A 399 4.96 17.07 10.79
N LEU A 400 6.18 16.64 10.51
CA LEU A 400 6.87 16.99 9.27
C LEU A 400 6.13 16.35 8.10
N VAL A 401 5.94 17.09 7.00
CA VAL A 401 5.18 16.63 5.82
C VAL A 401 6.02 16.70 4.57
N THR A 402 6.13 15.58 3.85
CA THR A 402 6.63 15.53 2.47
C THR A 402 5.48 15.18 1.53
N ALA A 403 5.60 15.49 0.24
CA ALA A 403 4.60 15.12 -0.76
C ALA A 403 5.29 14.76 -2.09
N ARG A 404 4.98 13.57 -2.59
CA ARG A 404 5.45 13.04 -3.87
C ARG A 404 4.27 12.79 -4.80
N THR A 405 4.47 13.02 -6.09
CA THR A 405 3.49 12.64 -7.10
C THR A 405 3.91 11.31 -7.71
N THR A 406 2.99 10.37 -7.76
CA THR A 406 3.23 9.00 -8.26
C THR A 406 2.06 8.52 -9.13
N HIS A 407 2.22 7.45 -9.88
CA HIS A 407 1.17 6.80 -10.67
C HIS A 407 0.37 7.80 -11.54
N PRO A 408 1.03 8.60 -12.38
CA PRO A 408 0.33 9.55 -13.23
C PRO A 408 -0.45 8.82 -14.33
N GLN A 409 -1.68 9.29 -14.57
CA GLN A 409 -2.59 8.85 -15.61
C GLN A 409 -3.14 10.06 -16.38
N LEU A 410 -3.92 9.84 -17.43
CA LEU A 410 -4.47 10.94 -18.25
C LEU A 410 -5.34 11.90 -17.46
N GLU A 411 -6.10 11.39 -16.49
CA GLU A 411 -7.08 12.13 -15.70
C GLU A 411 -6.46 12.84 -14.50
N GLY A 412 -5.39 12.30 -13.93
CA GLY A 412 -4.78 12.78 -12.71
C GLY A 412 -3.62 11.91 -12.26
N CYS A 413 -3.29 12.00 -10.97
CA CYS A 413 -2.26 11.14 -10.38
C CYS A 413 -2.45 10.95 -8.87
N ALA A 414 -1.70 10.02 -8.30
CA ALA A 414 -1.63 9.85 -6.86
C ALA A 414 -0.65 10.85 -6.23
N LEU A 415 -0.98 11.28 -5.02
CA LEU A 415 -0.11 12.01 -4.10
C LEU A 415 0.19 11.13 -2.89
N GLU A 416 1.44 10.94 -2.62
CA GLU A 416 1.98 10.30 -1.43
C GLU A 416 2.45 11.35 -0.42
N PHE A 417 1.75 11.51 0.70
CA PHE A 417 2.17 12.36 1.81
C PHE A 417 2.91 11.53 2.84
N GLY A 418 4.21 11.81 3.02
CA GLY A 418 4.99 11.25 4.11
C GLY A 418 4.81 12.08 5.38
N PHE A 419 4.55 11.45 6.51
CA PHE A 419 4.42 12.08 7.82
C PHE A 419 5.49 11.55 8.76
N VAL A 420 6.22 12.45 9.43
CA VAL A 420 7.13 12.10 10.51
C VAL A 420 6.79 12.96 11.71
N GLY A 421 6.23 12.35 12.75
CA GLY A 421 5.79 13.03 13.95
C GLY A 421 6.36 12.43 15.23
N LEU A 422 6.25 13.17 16.34
CA LEU A 422 6.71 12.71 17.65
C LEU A 422 5.73 11.71 18.24
N ALA A 423 6.18 10.48 18.49
CA ALA A 423 5.37 9.44 19.11
C ALA A 423 5.41 9.46 20.65
N GLY A 424 6.41 10.11 21.25
CA GLY A 424 6.57 10.16 22.72
C GLY A 424 8.01 9.85 23.15
N PRO A 425 8.22 9.47 24.43
CA PRO A 425 9.52 9.09 24.95
C PRO A 425 10.16 7.90 24.20
N GLY A 426 11.49 7.79 24.22
CA GLY A 426 12.25 6.76 23.50
C GLY A 426 12.09 5.34 24.08
N GLU A 427 12.78 4.36 23.50
CA GLU A 427 12.73 2.94 23.89
C GLU A 427 13.06 2.66 25.38
N ALA A 428 13.69 3.62 26.05
CA ALA A 428 14.13 3.49 27.44
C ALA A 428 13.00 3.61 28.48
N ASP A 429 11.81 4.06 28.12
CA ASP A 429 10.84 4.60 29.09
C ASP A 429 9.70 3.64 29.48
N GLY A 430 9.86 2.35 29.28
CA GLY A 430 9.03 1.35 29.97
C GLY A 430 7.58 1.15 29.46
N GLU A 431 6.83 0.33 30.19
CA GLU A 431 5.43 -0.04 29.91
C GLU A 431 4.44 1.05 30.41
N ASP A 432 4.60 2.30 29.97
CA ASP A 432 3.69 3.38 30.34
C ASP A 432 2.49 3.44 29.37
N GLU A 433 1.34 2.98 29.82
CA GLU A 433 0.08 3.03 29.08
C GLU A 433 -0.33 4.47 28.75
N SER A 434 -0.03 5.43 29.63
CA SER A 434 -0.31 6.86 29.39
C SER A 434 0.51 7.39 28.22
N ALA A 435 1.79 7.02 28.13
CA ALA A 435 2.65 7.40 27.00
C ALA A 435 2.16 6.79 25.67
N LEU A 436 1.66 5.54 25.69
CA LEU A 436 1.05 4.92 24.51
C LEU A 436 -0.19 5.68 24.05
N LEU A 437 -1.12 5.97 24.98
CA LEU A 437 -2.34 6.70 24.65
C LEU A 437 -2.04 8.09 24.06
N GLN A 438 -1.02 8.79 24.58
CA GLN A 438 -0.58 10.06 24.03
C GLN A 438 0.03 9.91 22.61
N ALA A 439 0.83 8.86 22.40
CA ALA A 439 1.41 8.58 21.08
C ALA A 439 0.33 8.25 20.05
N GLU A 440 -0.64 7.40 20.41
CA GLU A 440 -1.79 7.09 19.54
C GLU A 440 -2.63 8.34 19.28
N ALA A 441 -2.92 9.16 20.28
CA ALA A 441 -3.69 10.39 20.12
C ALA A 441 -3.00 11.39 19.15
N ARG A 442 -1.68 11.55 19.24
CA ARG A 442 -0.92 12.40 18.30
C ARG A 442 -0.95 11.84 16.87
N TYR A 443 -0.76 10.54 16.72
CA TYR A 443 -0.87 9.87 15.45
C TYR A 443 -2.27 10.03 14.85
N ASP A 444 -3.32 9.73 15.63
CA ASP A 444 -4.71 9.82 15.20
C ASP A 444 -5.10 11.28 14.84
N ALA A 445 -4.59 12.28 15.57
CA ALA A 445 -4.79 13.69 15.26
C ALA A 445 -4.15 14.09 13.92
N CYS A 446 -2.94 13.61 13.63
CA CYS A 446 -2.26 13.82 12.36
C CYS A 446 -3.07 13.23 11.20
N TRP A 447 -3.49 11.97 11.31
CA TRP A 447 -4.30 11.27 10.31
C TRP A 447 -5.67 11.91 10.11
N SER A 448 -6.36 12.29 11.19
CA SER A 448 -7.67 12.94 11.12
C SER A 448 -7.58 14.28 10.39
N ALA A 449 -6.56 15.09 10.70
CA ALA A 449 -6.33 16.36 10.01
C ALA A 449 -6.06 16.17 8.51
N ALA A 450 -5.20 15.19 8.16
CA ALA A 450 -4.88 14.88 6.78
C ALA A 450 -6.09 14.40 5.98
N LEU A 451 -6.82 13.40 6.50
CA LEU A 451 -7.99 12.82 5.83
C LEU A 451 -9.15 13.83 5.71
N SER A 452 -9.35 14.70 6.70
CA SER A 452 -10.35 15.77 6.62
C SER A 452 -10.02 16.74 5.48
N ALA A 453 -8.75 17.17 5.38
CA ALA A 453 -8.30 18.04 4.29
C ALA A 453 -8.46 17.36 2.91
N VAL A 454 -8.16 16.06 2.80
CA VAL A 454 -8.37 15.28 1.56
C VAL A 454 -9.87 15.25 1.17
N ALA A 455 -10.74 14.93 2.13
CA ALA A 455 -12.19 14.86 1.90
C ALA A 455 -12.79 16.23 1.54
N GLU A 456 -12.32 17.32 2.14
CA GLU A 456 -12.73 18.69 1.81
C GLU A 456 -12.32 19.10 0.40
N GLN A 457 -11.20 18.62 -0.09
CA GLN A 457 -10.73 18.85 -1.46
C GLN A 457 -11.39 17.91 -2.50
N GLY A 458 -12.23 16.97 -2.08
CA GLY A 458 -12.89 16.01 -2.96
C GLY A 458 -11.93 15.04 -3.66
N ALA A 459 -10.81 14.76 -3.04
CA ALA A 459 -9.88 13.72 -3.48
C ALA A 459 -10.26 12.36 -2.90
N THR A 460 -9.75 11.26 -3.50
CA THR A 460 -9.98 9.91 -2.97
C THR A 460 -9.22 9.71 -1.67
N LEU A 461 -9.82 9.01 -0.70
CA LEU A 461 -9.16 8.70 0.56
C LEU A 461 -8.08 7.61 0.42
N SER A 462 -8.14 6.82 -0.63
CA SER A 462 -7.14 5.82 -0.99
C SER A 462 -7.13 5.59 -2.50
N HIS A 463 -5.95 5.42 -3.07
CA HIS A 463 -5.80 4.95 -4.45
C HIS A 463 -5.45 3.44 -4.48
N HIS A 464 -4.45 3.00 -3.71
CA HIS A 464 -3.97 1.61 -3.79
C HIS A 464 -3.53 0.98 -2.44
N HIS A 465 -3.65 1.68 -1.30
CA HIS A 465 -3.31 1.11 0.01
C HIS A 465 -4.49 0.43 0.72
N GLY A 466 -5.70 0.57 0.19
CA GLY A 466 -6.94 0.11 0.82
C GLY A 466 -7.47 1.10 1.87
N VAL A 467 -8.67 0.82 2.35
CA VAL A 467 -9.36 1.61 3.39
C VAL A 467 -8.89 1.20 4.78
N GLY A 468 -8.91 -0.10 5.06
CA GLY A 468 -8.53 -0.70 6.34
C GLY A 468 -9.26 -0.08 7.53
N LEU A 469 -8.54 0.09 8.62
CA LEU A 469 -8.98 0.84 9.81
C LEU A 469 -8.61 2.32 9.72
N ALA A 470 -7.53 2.65 9.01
CA ALA A 470 -6.97 3.98 8.99
C ALA A 470 -7.90 5.02 8.34
N ARG A 471 -8.71 4.63 7.37
CA ARG A 471 -9.59 5.51 6.58
C ARG A 471 -11.08 5.27 6.83
N LEU A 472 -11.42 4.24 7.59
CA LEU A 472 -12.79 3.75 7.77
C LEU A 472 -13.77 4.84 8.25
N ALA A 473 -13.32 5.74 9.12
CA ALA A 473 -14.18 6.79 9.70
C ALA A 473 -14.73 7.77 8.65
N LEU A 474 -13.95 8.10 7.61
CA LEU A 474 -14.36 9.05 6.55
C LEU A 474 -14.81 8.37 5.26
N TYR A 475 -14.56 7.07 5.12
CA TYR A 475 -14.94 6.34 3.90
C TYR A 475 -16.44 6.38 3.56
N PRO A 476 -17.38 6.34 4.52
CA PRO A 476 -18.80 6.54 4.22
C PRO A 476 -19.11 7.89 3.56
N ARG A 477 -18.35 8.96 3.88
CA ARG A 477 -18.52 10.28 3.24
C ARG A 477 -18.06 10.26 1.78
N GLU A 478 -16.96 9.55 1.47
CA GLU A 478 -16.49 9.37 0.09
C GLU A 478 -17.50 8.57 -0.74
N LEU A 479 -18.03 7.49 -0.19
CA LEU A 479 -19.00 6.63 -0.87
C LEU A 479 -20.35 7.32 -1.10
N GLY A 480 -20.76 8.23 -0.23
CA GLY A 480 -22.07 8.87 -0.32
C GLY A 480 -23.21 7.85 -0.46
N GLU A 481 -24.04 7.99 -1.50
CA GLU A 481 -25.13 7.05 -1.81
C GLU A 481 -24.64 5.63 -2.12
N GLY A 482 -23.41 5.46 -2.61
CA GLY A 482 -22.77 4.17 -2.87
C GLY A 482 -22.62 3.28 -1.63
N LEU A 483 -22.63 3.88 -0.43
CA LEU A 483 -22.59 3.13 0.83
C LEU A 483 -23.77 2.15 0.99
N ARG A 484 -24.95 2.56 0.55
CA ARG A 484 -26.16 1.71 0.59
C ARG A 484 -26.00 0.49 -0.33
N GLN A 485 -25.44 0.68 -1.51
CA GLN A 485 -25.17 -0.38 -2.49
C GLN A 485 -24.11 -1.32 -1.95
N LEU A 486 -23.01 -0.79 -1.42
CA LEU A 486 -21.95 -1.61 -0.84
C LEU A 486 -22.45 -2.46 0.34
N ARG A 487 -23.32 -1.91 1.19
CA ARG A 487 -23.98 -2.68 2.27
C ARG A 487 -24.90 -3.78 1.74
N ALA A 488 -25.59 -3.54 0.62
CA ALA A 488 -26.43 -4.56 -0.02
C ALA A 488 -25.57 -5.70 -0.60
N LEU A 489 -24.47 -5.36 -1.28
CA LEU A 489 -23.50 -6.33 -1.77
C LEU A 489 -22.88 -7.14 -0.62
N LYS A 490 -22.46 -6.47 0.48
CA LYS A 490 -21.96 -7.17 1.67
C LYS A 490 -22.98 -8.21 2.19
N ARG A 491 -24.25 -7.85 2.30
CA ARG A 491 -25.30 -8.81 2.74
C ARG A 491 -25.51 -9.95 1.76
N ALA A 492 -25.35 -9.72 0.46
CA ALA A 492 -25.46 -10.76 -0.56
C ALA A 492 -24.30 -11.75 -0.51
N PHE A 493 -23.04 -11.25 -0.40
CA PHE A 493 -21.85 -12.08 -0.36
C PHE A 493 -21.55 -12.67 1.02
N ASP A 494 -21.96 -12.00 2.09
CA ASP A 494 -21.67 -12.40 3.48
C ASP A 494 -22.88 -12.09 4.39
N PRO A 495 -23.94 -12.86 4.27
CA PRO A 495 -25.19 -12.63 5.02
C PRO A 495 -25.03 -12.74 6.54
N ARG A 496 -24.00 -13.43 7.02
CA ARG A 496 -23.69 -13.55 8.45
C ARG A 496 -22.72 -12.50 8.97
N GLY A 497 -22.12 -11.68 8.09
CA GLY A 497 -21.17 -10.64 8.44
C GLY A 497 -19.89 -11.16 9.08
N ILE A 498 -19.45 -12.36 8.71
CA ILE A 498 -18.25 -13.00 9.30
C ILE A 498 -16.94 -12.58 8.60
N LEU A 499 -16.99 -12.19 7.32
CA LEU A 499 -15.78 -11.87 6.55
C LEU A 499 -15.26 -10.48 6.89
N ASN A 500 -14.05 -10.44 7.39
CA ASN A 500 -13.25 -9.25 7.77
C ASN A 500 -14.08 -8.11 8.40
N PRO A 501 -14.85 -8.39 9.47
CA PRO A 501 -15.79 -7.42 10.03
C PRO A 501 -15.06 -6.21 10.63
N GLY A 502 -15.65 -5.01 10.44
CA GLY A 502 -15.05 -3.75 10.87
C GLY A 502 -14.00 -3.22 9.90
N LYS A 503 -14.00 -3.69 8.66
CA LYS A 503 -13.21 -3.18 7.53
C LYS A 503 -14.14 -2.87 6.37
N LEU A 504 -13.74 -1.94 5.51
CA LEU A 504 -14.49 -1.49 4.33
C LEU A 504 -15.87 -0.86 4.67
N LEU A 505 -16.58 -1.44 5.60
CA LEU A 505 -17.86 -0.96 6.13
C LEU A 505 -17.78 -0.80 7.65
N PRO A 506 -18.18 0.35 8.19
CA PRO A 506 -18.19 0.61 9.64
C PRO A 506 -19.22 -0.25 10.38
#